data_e3150402c281324892d7ecea7c15c6ea
#
_entry.id   e3150402c281324892d7ecea7c15c6ea
#
_cell.length_a   1.000
_cell.length_b   1.000
_cell.length_c   1.000
_cell.angle_alpha   90.00
_cell.angle_beta   90.00
_cell.angle_gamma   90.00
#
_symmetry.space_group_name_H-M   'P 1'
#
loop_
_entity.id
_entity.type
_entity.pdbx_description
1 polymer ?
#
loop_
_entity_poly.entity_id
_entity_poly.type
_entity_poly.pdbx_seq_one_letter_code
_entity_poly.pdbx_strand_id
1 'polypeptide(L)'
;MQKQKLRRAAEMLAEVLELPESSVSGGLQLECSANREVVADGCTGVLEYTDSVIRLSARDMSLRFSGEGLSIGAMEKGSLVVKGEIRSIEFLPVR
;
A
#
# COMPACT_ATOMS: atom_id res chain seq x y z
N MET A 1 7.76 22.55 1.95
CA MET A 1 7.60 21.49 2.21
C MET A 1 8.28 20.36 1.54
N GLN A 2 8.97 19.63 2.36
CA GLN A 2 9.81 18.55 1.88
C GLN A 2 9.01 17.44 1.19
N LYS A 3 7.81 17.15 1.70
CA LYS A 3 6.98 16.11 1.10
C LYS A 3 6.63 16.41 -0.35
N GLN A 4 6.36 17.68 -0.65
CA GLN A 4 6.03 18.06 -2.01
C GLN A 4 7.23 17.96 -2.94
N LYS A 5 8.42 18.31 -2.44
CA LYS A 5 9.64 18.20 -3.22
C LYS A 5 9.94 16.75 -3.57
N LEU A 6 9.78 15.86 -2.59
CA LEU A 6 10.01 14.44 -2.83
C LEU A 6 9.02 13.87 -3.84
N ARG A 7 7.76 14.29 -3.74
CA ARG A 7 6.74 13.83 -4.66
C ARG A 7 7.05 14.30 -6.09
N ARG A 8 7.43 15.55 -6.24
CA ARG A 8 7.78 16.07 -7.56
C ARG A 8 8.96 15.34 -8.17
N ALA A 9 9.98 15.07 -7.36
CA ALA A 9 11.13 14.34 -7.83
C ALA A 9 10.75 12.97 -8.35
N ALA A 10 9.88 12.26 -7.60
CA ALA A 10 9.43 10.95 -8.01
C ALA A 10 8.62 11.01 -9.30
N GLU A 11 7.75 12.00 -9.42
CA GLU A 11 6.95 12.17 -10.63
C GLU A 11 7.83 12.49 -11.84
N MET A 12 8.80 13.37 -11.65
CA MET A 12 9.72 13.73 -12.72
C MET A 12 10.54 12.53 -13.17
N LEU A 13 11.00 11.72 -12.22
CA LEU A 13 11.74 10.53 -12.58
C LEU A 13 10.89 9.55 -13.37
N ALA A 14 9.64 9.38 -12.97
CA ALA A 14 8.73 8.50 -13.69
C ALA A 14 8.51 8.99 -15.10
N GLU A 15 8.34 10.30 -15.29
CA GLU A 15 8.17 10.88 -16.61
C GLU A 15 9.41 10.72 -17.47
N VAL A 16 10.58 10.98 -16.89
CA VAL A 16 11.83 10.89 -17.61
C VAL A 16 12.09 9.46 -18.09
N LEU A 17 11.76 8.49 -17.26
CA LEU A 17 11.98 7.11 -17.60
C LEU A 17 10.89 6.56 -18.50
N GLU A 18 9.79 7.27 -18.63
CA GLU A 18 8.64 6.85 -19.44
C GLU A 18 8.13 5.46 -19.12
N LEU A 19 8.21 5.10 -17.84
CA LEU A 19 7.78 3.78 -17.40
C LEU A 19 6.45 3.88 -16.68
N PRO A 20 5.45 3.10 -17.09
CA PRO A 20 4.22 3.01 -16.33
C PRO A 20 4.52 2.47 -14.94
N GLU A 21 3.88 3.03 -13.93
CA GLU A 21 4.13 2.61 -12.56
C GLU A 21 3.92 1.11 -12.38
N SER A 22 2.89 0.58 -12.99
CA SER A 22 2.57 -0.83 -12.87
C SER A 22 3.65 -1.72 -13.45
N SER A 23 4.35 -1.29 -14.49
CA SER A 23 5.42 -2.11 -15.06
C SER A 23 6.72 -1.95 -14.30
N VAL A 24 6.92 -0.83 -13.63
CA VAL A 24 8.12 -0.64 -12.80
C VAL A 24 8.05 -1.52 -11.55
N SER A 25 6.93 -1.46 -10.86
CA SER A 25 6.82 -2.19 -9.61
C SER A 25 6.61 -3.68 -9.81
N GLY A 26 5.88 -4.06 -10.85
CA GLY A 26 5.52 -5.45 -11.06
C GLY A 26 4.80 -6.06 -9.89
N GLY A 27 4.41 -5.28 -8.91
CA GLY A 27 3.84 -5.79 -7.69
C GLY A 27 3.13 -4.73 -6.90
N LEU A 28 3.49 -4.64 -5.65
CA LEU A 28 2.74 -3.89 -4.66
C LEU A 28 3.00 -2.39 -4.74
N GLN A 29 1.92 -1.63 -4.71
CA GLN A 29 1.98 -0.17 -4.58
C GLN A 29 1.03 0.27 -3.49
N LEU A 30 1.48 1.22 -2.68
CA LEU A 30 0.65 1.78 -1.61
C LEU A 30 0.48 3.27 -1.83
N GLU A 31 -0.74 3.73 -1.62
CA GLU A 31 -1.04 5.15 -1.64
C GLU A 31 -1.71 5.49 -0.33
N CYS A 32 -1.05 6.33 0.46
CA CYS A 32 -1.52 6.66 1.81
C CYS A 32 -2.14 8.04 1.86
N SER A 33 -3.28 8.13 2.52
CA SER A 33 -3.90 9.40 2.85
C SER A 33 -3.77 9.57 4.36
N ALA A 34 -2.69 10.22 4.77
CA ALA A 34 -2.27 10.31 6.16
C ALA A 34 -2.22 8.89 6.77
N ASN A 35 -2.66 8.75 8.01
CA ASN A 35 -2.74 7.44 8.65
C ASN A 35 -4.17 6.93 8.73
N ARG A 36 -5.02 7.38 7.82
CA ARG A 36 -6.45 7.10 7.86
C ARG A 36 -6.89 6.14 6.78
N GLU A 37 -6.18 6.12 5.67
CA GLU A 37 -6.57 5.32 4.54
C GLU A 37 -5.34 4.96 3.71
N VAL A 38 -5.26 3.72 3.31
CA VAL A 38 -4.21 3.24 2.42
C VAL A 38 -4.85 2.42 1.31
N VAL A 39 -4.56 2.81 0.07
CA VAL A 39 -4.95 2.01 -1.08
C VAL A 39 -3.77 1.12 -1.43
N ALA A 40 -3.97 -0.18 -1.39
CA ALA A 40 -2.93 -1.16 -1.67
C ALA A 40 -3.24 -1.86 -2.99
N ASP A 41 -2.42 -1.59 -4.00
CA ASP A 41 -2.52 -2.21 -5.31
C ASP A 41 -1.50 -3.32 -5.43
N GLY A 42 -1.89 -4.42 -6.05
CA GLY A 42 -1.01 -5.54 -6.25
C GLY A 42 -1.14 -6.61 -5.17
N CYS A 43 -2.21 -6.56 -4.41
CA CYS A 43 -2.48 -7.57 -3.40
C CYS A 43 -3.08 -8.81 -4.02
N THR A 44 -2.73 -9.97 -3.46
CA THR A 44 -3.24 -11.25 -3.93
C THR A 44 -4.25 -11.87 -2.96
N GLY A 45 -4.33 -11.38 -1.73
CA GLY A 45 -5.30 -11.89 -0.80
C GLY A 45 -5.21 -11.26 0.57
N VAL A 46 -6.12 -11.66 1.44
CA VAL A 46 -6.15 -11.19 2.83
C VAL A 46 -5.75 -12.37 3.70
N LEU A 47 -4.70 -12.18 4.49
CA LEU A 47 -4.19 -13.23 5.37
C LEU A 47 -4.78 -13.15 6.77
N GLU A 48 -5.05 -11.93 7.23
CA GLU A 48 -5.59 -11.73 8.57
C GLU A 48 -6.40 -10.43 8.56
N TYR A 49 -7.52 -10.44 9.25
CA TYR A 49 -8.38 -9.27 9.29
C TYR A 49 -9.03 -9.16 10.67
N THR A 50 -8.52 -8.21 11.44
CA THR A 50 -9.15 -7.83 12.72
C THR A 50 -9.20 -6.30 12.76
N ASP A 51 -9.81 -5.75 13.79
CA ASP A 51 -9.86 -4.30 13.92
C ASP A 51 -8.52 -3.70 14.35
N SER A 52 -7.56 -4.51 14.74
CA SER A 52 -6.25 -4.03 15.15
C SER A 52 -5.13 -4.46 14.22
N VAL A 53 -5.35 -5.49 13.40
CA VAL A 53 -4.34 -6.00 12.48
C VAL A 53 -5.01 -6.43 11.18
N ILE A 54 -4.45 -5.98 10.07
CA ILE A 54 -4.83 -6.47 8.76
C ILE A 54 -3.55 -6.89 8.06
N ARG A 55 -3.52 -8.14 7.60
CA ARG A 55 -2.38 -8.64 6.84
C ARG A 55 -2.83 -9.01 5.44
N LEU A 56 -2.08 -8.53 4.48
CA LEU A 56 -2.36 -8.76 3.07
C LEU A 56 -1.20 -9.49 2.43
N SER A 57 -1.51 -10.38 1.51
CA SER A 57 -0.48 -11.03 0.72
C SER A 57 -0.28 -10.27 -0.57
N ALA A 58 0.95 -10.28 -1.05
CA ALA A 58 1.30 -9.75 -2.35
C ALA A 58 2.25 -10.75 -2.99
N ARG A 59 2.72 -10.42 -4.18
CA ARG A 59 3.51 -11.35 -4.97
C ARG A 59 4.81 -11.78 -4.28
N ASP A 60 5.57 -10.80 -3.80
CA ASP A 60 6.89 -11.05 -3.24
C ASP A 60 6.98 -10.79 -1.76
N MET A 61 5.88 -10.40 -1.14
CA MET A 61 5.89 -10.01 0.26
C MET A 61 4.48 -10.04 0.83
N SER A 62 4.40 -9.85 2.12
CA SER A 62 3.13 -9.57 2.76
C SER A 62 3.23 -8.23 3.47
N LEU A 63 2.07 -7.65 3.74
CA LEU A 63 1.97 -6.38 4.46
C LEU A 63 1.22 -6.62 5.75
N ARG A 64 1.64 -5.94 6.79
CA ARG A 64 0.93 -5.97 8.06
C ARG A 64 0.61 -4.54 8.46
N PHE A 65 -0.68 -4.25 8.55
CA PHE A 65 -1.17 -2.97 9.07
C PHE A 65 -1.55 -3.16 10.51
N SER A 66 -1.09 -2.29 11.38
CA SER A 66 -1.45 -2.32 12.79
C SER A 66 -2.04 -0.98 13.18
N GLY A 67 -3.05 -1.01 14.04
CA GLY A 67 -3.70 0.23 14.46
C GLY A 67 -4.97 -0.05 15.24
N GLU A 68 -5.94 0.85 15.11
CA GLU A 68 -7.23 0.74 15.78
C GLU A 68 -8.36 1.01 14.81
N GLY A 69 -9.45 0.28 14.99
CA GLY A 69 -10.62 0.45 14.15
C GLY A 69 -10.34 0.20 12.70
N LEU A 70 -9.45 -0.72 12.40
CA LEU A 70 -9.07 -1.01 11.02
C LEU A 70 -10.20 -1.75 10.32
N SER A 71 -10.40 -1.41 9.05
CA SER A 71 -11.37 -2.10 8.22
C SER A 71 -10.91 -2.08 6.77
N ILE A 72 -11.44 -3.01 6.01
CA ILE A 72 -11.23 -3.03 4.56
C ILE A 72 -12.44 -2.35 3.94
N GLY A 73 -12.19 -1.22 3.28
CA GLY A 73 -13.27 -0.40 2.75
C GLY A 73 -13.77 -0.83 1.39
N ALA A 74 -12.88 -1.27 0.52
CA ALA A 74 -13.24 -1.67 -0.82
C ALA A 74 -12.28 -2.72 -1.31
N MET A 75 -12.77 -3.60 -2.17
CA MET A 75 -11.96 -4.66 -2.76
C MET A 75 -12.30 -4.75 -4.24
N GLU A 76 -11.28 -4.62 -5.07
CA GLU A 76 -11.37 -4.85 -6.49
C GLU A 76 -10.19 -5.71 -6.88
N LYS A 77 -10.12 -6.12 -8.13
CA LYS A 77 -9.05 -7.00 -8.57
C LYS A 77 -7.68 -6.44 -8.21
N GLY A 78 -7.01 -7.10 -7.27
CA GLY A 78 -5.68 -6.71 -6.85
C GLY A 78 -5.58 -5.43 -6.07
N SER A 79 -6.68 -4.79 -5.73
CA SER A 79 -6.67 -3.52 -5.02
C SER A 79 -7.55 -3.60 -3.78
N LEU A 80 -7.03 -3.08 -2.68
CA LEU A 80 -7.73 -3.06 -1.39
C LEU A 80 -7.55 -1.70 -0.76
N VAL A 81 -8.58 -1.27 -0.03
CA VAL A 81 -8.51 -0.03 0.73
C VAL A 81 -8.57 -0.37 2.21
N VAL A 82 -7.53 0.00 2.94
CA VAL A 82 -7.49 -0.18 4.39
C VAL A 82 -7.80 1.16 5.04
N LYS A 83 -8.76 1.17 5.94
CA LYS A 83 -9.18 2.38 6.63
C LYS A 83 -9.08 2.19 8.13
N GLY A 84 -8.99 3.29 8.84
CA GLY A 84 -8.94 3.31 10.29
C GLY A 84 -7.82 4.18 10.80
N GLU A 85 -7.47 4.00 12.05
CA GLU A 85 -6.31 4.69 12.61
C GLU A 85 -5.11 3.77 12.45
N ILE A 86 -4.36 3.99 11.40
CA ILE A 86 -3.21 3.14 11.06
C ILE A 86 -1.99 3.66 11.82
N ARG A 87 -1.36 2.79 12.58
CA ARG A 87 -0.18 3.17 13.37
C ARG A 87 1.10 2.69 12.73
N SER A 88 1.06 1.54 12.07
CA SER A 88 2.26 1.04 11.40
C SER A 88 1.88 0.20 10.20
N ILE A 89 2.81 0.16 9.26
CA ILE A 89 2.75 -0.70 8.10
C ILE A 89 4.09 -1.40 8.03
N GLU A 90 4.06 -2.73 8.03
CA GLU A 90 5.28 -3.53 7.94
C GLU A 90 5.30 -4.29 6.63
N PHE A 91 6.47 -4.31 6.02
CA PHE A 91 6.72 -5.07 4.82
C PHE A 91 7.46 -6.33 5.23
N LEU A 92 6.86 -7.49 4.96
CA LEU A 92 7.42 -8.77 5.36
C LEU A 92 7.78 -9.55 4.11
N PRO A 93 9.08 -9.68 3.81
CA PRO A 93 9.48 -10.42 2.62
C PRO A 93 9.08 -11.89 2.74
N VAL A 94 8.70 -12.46 1.62
CA VAL A 94 8.38 -13.88 1.54
C VAL A 94 9.62 -14.61 1.05
N ARG A 95 9.95 -15.69 1.72
CA ARG A 95 11.12 -16.48 1.36
C ARG A 95 10.73 -17.83 0.83
#